data_677b08c2bb860066ad63af16f913dc5a
#
_entry.id   677b08c2bb860066ad63af16f913dc5a
#
_cell.length_a   1.000
_cell.length_b   1.000
_cell.length_c   1.000
_cell.angle_alpha   90.00
_cell.angle_beta   90.00
_cell.angle_gamma   90.00
#
_symmetry.space_group_name_H-M   'P 1'
#
loop_
_entity.id
_entity.type
_entity.pdbx_description
1 polymer ?
#
loop_
_entity_poly.entity_id
_entity_poly.type
_entity_poly.pdbx_seq_one_letter_code
_entity_poly.pdbx_strand_id
1 'polypeptide(L)'
;PEVEADLRRLELIWEHAREVCAPNGPWLCGEYGIVDAFYAPVAARIAGYGLSVSPSAQAYVEAHLADPAFRRWRAMGLVHGETLNRYAMTYDLTDWPGPSALPARAIETGTPENATCP
;
A
#
# COMPACT_ATOMS: atom_id res chain seq x y z
N PRO A 1 15.28 6.42 -15.71
CA PRO A 1 14.65 6.00 -17.00
C PRO A 1 13.85 4.71 -16.87
N GLU A 2 14.38 3.66 -16.24
CA GLU A 2 13.69 2.37 -16.10
C GLU A 2 12.48 2.47 -15.18
N VAL A 3 12.64 3.05 -14.00
CA VAL A 3 11.56 3.25 -13.03
C VAL A 3 10.40 4.05 -13.61
N GLU A 4 10.69 5.10 -14.38
CA GLU A 4 9.64 5.90 -15.03
C GLU A 4 8.88 5.11 -16.10
N ALA A 5 9.56 4.23 -16.83
CA ALA A 5 8.91 3.36 -17.80
C ALA A 5 8.00 2.33 -17.10
N ASP A 6 8.46 1.78 -16.00
CA ASP A 6 7.67 0.85 -15.17
C ASP A 6 6.46 1.53 -14.55
N LEU A 7 6.61 2.76 -14.04
CA LEU A 7 5.49 3.54 -13.51
C LEU A 7 4.44 3.83 -14.58
N ARG A 8 4.85 4.26 -15.77
CA ARG A 8 3.91 4.48 -16.88
C ARG A 8 3.16 3.20 -17.26
N ARG A 9 3.85 2.06 -17.30
CA ARG A 9 3.21 0.78 -17.58
C ARG A 9 2.22 0.38 -16.48
N LEU A 10 2.58 0.60 -15.22
CA LEU A 10 1.72 0.36 -14.07
C LEU A 10 0.44 1.20 -14.13
N GLU A 11 0.57 2.49 -14.42
CA GLU A 11 -0.56 3.39 -14.55
C GLU A 11 -1.51 2.96 -15.67
N LEU A 12 -1.00 2.54 -16.82
CA LEU A 12 -1.82 1.98 -17.91
C LEU A 12 -2.61 0.74 -17.48
N ILE A 13 -2.00 -0.13 -16.67
CA ILE A 13 -2.68 -1.32 -16.14
C ILE A 13 -3.81 -0.91 -15.18
N TRP A 14 -3.57 0.05 -14.30
CA TRP A 14 -4.56 0.56 -13.36
C TRP A 14 -5.72 1.28 -14.07
N GLU A 15 -5.41 2.10 -15.06
CA GLU A 15 -6.41 2.76 -15.90
C GLU A 15 -7.28 1.74 -16.63
N HIS A 16 -6.67 0.73 -17.25
CA HIS A 16 -7.39 -0.33 -17.92
C HIS A 16 -8.33 -1.11 -16.96
N ALA A 17 -7.87 -1.43 -15.76
CA ALA A 17 -8.71 -2.08 -14.76
C ALA A 17 -9.92 -1.19 -14.39
N ARG A 18 -9.73 0.10 -14.23
CA ARG A 18 -10.81 1.06 -13.97
C ARG A 18 -11.78 1.19 -15.14
N GLU A 19 -11.30 1.17 -16.37
CA GLU A 19 -12.15 1.20 -17.55
C GLU A 19 -13.05 -0.05 -17.65
N VAL A 20 -12.47 -1.22 -17.38
CA VAL A 20 -13.20 -2.50 -17.47
C VAL A 20 -14.18 -2.68 -16.31
N CYS A 21 -13.77 -2.37 -15.10
CA CYS A 21 -14.59 -2.58 -13.90
C CYS A 21 -15.52 -1.40 -13.58
N ALA A 22 -15.24 -0.21 -14.13
CA ALA A 22 -15.99 1.03 -13.89
C ALA A 22 -16.35 1.27 -12.39
N PRO A 23 -15.37 1.24 -11.47
CA PRO A 23 -15.64 1.34 -10.04
C PRO A 23 -16.10 2.73 -9.62
N ASN A 24 -16.94 2.80 -8.59
CA ASN A 24 -17.39 4.06 -7.98
C ASN A 24 -16.51 4.52 -6.80
N GLY A 25 -15.42 3.84 -6.53
CA GLY A 25 -14.57 4.10 -5.37
C GLY A 25 -13.09 4.16 -5.71
N PRO A 26 -12.22 4.25 -4.71
CA PRO A 26 -10.78 4.36 -4.91
C PRO A 26 -10.14 3.06 -5.43
N TRP A 27 -10.77 1.92 -5.21
CA TRP A 27 -10.25 0.60 -5.58
C TRP A 27 -10.42 0.29 -7.06
N LEU A 28 -9.57 -0.59 -7.61
CA LEU A 28 -9.51 -0.80 -9.06
C LEU A 28 -10.78 -1.46 -9.64
N CYS A 29 -11.40 -2.36 -8.89
CA CYS A 29 -12.53 -3.15 -9.38
C CYS A 29 -13.77 -3.08 -8.47
N GLY A 30 -13.99 -1.95 -7.81
CA GLY A 30 -15.15 -1.74 -6.96
C GLY A 30 -14.79 -1.70 -5.49
N GLU A 31 -15.09 -2.75 -4.73
CA GLU A 31 -14.64 -2.89 -3.34
C GLU A 31 -13.19 -3.37 -3.28
N TYR A 32 -12.55 -3.20 -2.11
CA TYR A 32 -11.20 -3.71 -1.89
C TYR A 32 -11.13 -5.21 -2.19
N GLY A 33 -10.29 -5.58 -3.11
CA GLY A 33 -10.16 -6.94 -3.59
C GLY A 33 -8.72 -7.46 -3.60
N ILE A 34 -8.56 -8.66 -4.12
CA ILE A 34 -7.25 -9.32 -4.19
C ILE A 34 -6.25 -8.52 -5.04
N VAL A 35 -6.72 -7.85 -6.09
CA VAL A 35 -5.89 -7.00 -6.94
C VAL A 35 -5.29 -5.84 -6.14
N ASP A 36 -6.08 -5.23 -5.25
CA ASP A 36 -5.61 -4.12 -4.41
C ASP A 36 -4.63 -4.62 -3.35
N ALA A 37 -4.85 -5.82 -2.81
CA ALA A 37 -3.90 -6.45 -1.89
C ALA A 37 -2.53 -6.70 -2.54
N PHE A 38 -2.50 -7.12 -3.81
CA PHE A 38 -1.26 -7.29 -4.56
C PHE A 38 -0.54 -5.96 -4.85
N TYR A 39 -1.29 -4.87 -5.04
CA TYR A 39 -0.69 -3.56 -5.28
C TYR A 39 -0.36 -2.77 -4.00
N ALA A 40 -0.79 -3.20 -2.83
CA ALA A 40 -0.48 -2.54 -1.56
C ALA A 40 1.03 -2.31 -1.34
N PRO A 41 1.94 -3.29 -1.57
CA PRO A 41 3.37 -3.07 -1.48
C PRO A 41 3.91 -2.08 -2.52
N VAL A 42 3.30 -2.02 -3.69
CA VAL A 42 3.67 -1.07 -4.76
C VAL A 42 3.28 0.34 -4.37
N ALA A 43 2.05 0.53 -3.87
CA ALA A 43 1.58 1.80 -3.33
C ALA A 43 2.49 2.31 -2.21
N ALA A 44 2.91 1.43 -1.30
CA ALA A 44 3.85 1.76 -0.24
C ALA A 44 5.21 2.24 -0.78
N ARG A 45 5.73 1.63 -1.85
CA ARG A 45 6.98 2.04 -2.48
C ARG A 45 6.86 3.37 -3.20
N ILE A 46 5.78 3.60 -3.95
CA ILE A 46 5.52 4.88 -4.63
C ILE A 46 5.52 6.01 -3.59
N ALA A 47 4.79 5.84 -2.50
CA ALA A 47 4.73 6.83 -1.43
C ALA A 47 6.08 6.98 -0.70
N GLY A 48 6.69 5.87 -0.27
CA GLY A 48 7.91 5.87 0.52
C GLY A 48 9.13 6.43 -0.21
N TYR A 49 9.18 6.27 -1.53
CA TYR A 49 10.25 6.85 -2.36
C TYR A 49 9.89 8.19 -3.00
N GLY A 50 8.68 8.70 -2.75
CA GLY A 50 8.23 9.97 -3.30
C GLY A 50 8.17 9.97 -4.83
N LEU A 51 7.77 8.85 -5.44
CA LEU A 51 7.72 8.72 -6.88
C LEU A 51 6.51 9.49 -7.44
N SER A 52 6.76 10.25 -8.51
CA SER A 52 5.71 11.03 -9.16
C SER A 52 4.85 10.13 -10.06
N VAL A 53 3.55 10.15 -9.83
CA VAL A 53 2.54 9.43 -10.60
C VAL A 53 1.38 10.35 -10.96
N SER A 54 0.47 9.90 -11.83
CA SER A 54 -0.72 10.66 -12.21
C SER A 54 -1.65 10.90 -11.02
N PRO A 55 -2.54 11.91 -11.06
CA PRO A 55 -3.49 12.17 -9.99
C PRO A 55 -4.39 10.97 -9.67
N SER A 56 -4.78 10.20 -10.66
CA SER A 56 -5.58 8.98 -10.47
C SER A 56 -4.79 7.90 -9.72
N ALA A 57 -3.53 7.68 -10.09
CA ALA A 57 -2.63 6.75 -9.42
C ALA A 57 -2.30 7.23 -7.99
N GLN A 58 -2.10 8.54 -7.80
CA GLN A 58 -1.87 9.12 -6.48
C GLN A 58 -3.05 8.90 -5.55
N ALA A 59 -4.29 9.11 -6.02
CA ALA A 59 -5.49 8.85 -5.23
C ALA A 59 -5.62 7.37 -4.81
N TYR A 60 -5.22 6.45 -5.67
CA TYR A 60 -5.18 5.02 -5.37
C TYR A 60 -4.10 4.69 -4.33
N VAL A 61 -2.93 5.28 -4.44
CA VAL A 61 -1.86 5.16 -3.43
C VAL A 61 -2.36 5.65 -2.07
N GLU A 62 -2.95 6.85 -2.02
CA GLU A 62 -3.48 7.44 -0.79
C GLU A 62 -4.57 6.59 -0.14
N ALA A 63 -5.44 5.97 -0.95
CA ALA A 63 -6.45 5.03 -0.45
C ALA A 63 -5.81 3.83 0.26
N HIS A 64 -4.72 3.27 -0.29
CA HIS A 64 -3.97 2.20 0.38
C HIS A 64 -3.36 2.66 1.71
N LEU A 65 -2.71 3.83 1.72
CA LEU A 65 -2.08 4.35 2.93
C LEU A 65 -3.08 4.64 4.05
N ALA A 66 -4.32 5.00 3.70
CA ALA A 66 -5.41 5.28 4.64
C ALA A 66 -6.14 4.00 5.10
N ASP A 67 -6.03 2.92 4.35
CA ASP A 67 -6.75 1.68 4.63
C ASP A 67 -6.37 1.10 6.00
N PRO A 68 -7.35 0.77 6.87
CA PRO A 68 -7.07 0.28 8.22
C PRO A 68 -6.31 -1.05 8.24
N ALA A 69 -6.58 -1.96 7.29
CA ALA A 69 -5.91 -3.25 7.21
C ALA A 69 -4.44 -3.06 6.80
N PHE A 70 -4.18 -2.20 5.82
CA PHE A 70 -2.82 -1.83 5.42
C PHE A 70 -2.05 -1.17 6.57
N ARG A 71 -2.65 -0.22 7.28
CA ARG A 71 -2.04 0.47 8.44
C ARG A 71 -1.70 -0.50 9.56
N ARG A 72 -2.58 -1.47 9.83
CA ARG A 72 -2.34 -2.53 10.81
C ARG A 72 -1.20 -3.44 10.37
N TRP A 73 -1.21 -3.91 9.14
CA TRP A 73 -0.14 -4.74 8.58
C TRP A 73 1.22 -4.04 8.67
N ARG A 74 1.28 -2.77 8.30
CA ARG A 74 2.50 -1.95 8.42
C ARG A 74 2.95 -1.83 9.88
N ALA A 75 2.04 -1.57 10.80
CA ALA A 75 2.35 -1.47 12.23
C ALA A 75 2.91 -2.78 12.78
N MET A 76 2.34 -3.93 12.39
CA MET A 76 2.88 -5.25 12.76
C MET A 76 4.31 -5.44 12.22
N GLY A 77 4.57 -5.04 10.99
CA GLY A 77 5.90 -5.09 10.40
C GLY A 77 6.93 -4.25 11.14
N LEU A 78 6.54 -3.08 11.64
CA LEU A 78 7.41 -2.21 12.44
C LEU A 78 7.74 -2.78 13.83
N VAL A 79 6.82 -3.54 14.43
CA VAL A 79 7.00 -4.11 15.78
C VAL A 79 7.70 -5.47 15.74
N HIS A 80 7.33 -6.32 14.78
CA HIS A 80 7.79 -7.72 14.71
C HIS A 80 8.74 -7.99 13.54
N GLY A 81 8.86 -7.04 12.61
CA GLY A 81 9.71 -7.20 11.43
C GLY A 81 11.19 -7.03 11.77
N GLU A 82 12.01 -7.97 11.30
CA GLU A 82 13.44 -7.82 11.32
C GLU A 82 13.89 -6.95 10.13
N THR A 83 14.83 -6.03 10.40
CA THR A 83 15.49 -5.31 9.31
C THR A 83 16.43 -6.25 8.57
N LEU A 84 16.11 -6.55 7.33
CA LEU A 84 16.96 -7.39 6.51
C LEU A 84 18.15 -6.58 6.01
N ASN A 85 19.35 -6.93 6.45
CA ASN A 85 20.60 -6.20 6.10
C ASN A 85 20.80 -6.05 4.58
N ARG A 86 20.32 -7.00 3.78
CA ARG A 86 20.41 -6.92 2.31
C ARG A 86 19.60 -5.79 1.69
N TYR A 87 18.67 -5.20 2.43
CA TYR A 87 17.87 -4.03 2.03
C TYR A 87 18.30 -2.75 2.74
N ALA A 88 19.33 -2.83 3.59
CA ALA A 88 19.90 -1.64 4.20
C ALA A 88 20.55 -0.77 3.11
N MET A 89 20.02 0.43 2.94
CA MET A 89 20.54 1.42 2.00
C MET A 89 21.10 2.61 2.77
N THR A 90 22.11 3.26 2.19
CA THR A 90 22.78 4.44 2.77
C THR A 90 22.06 5.73 2.40
N TYR A 91 20.73 5.72 2.31
CA TYR A 91 19.93 6.90 2.04
C TYR A 91 19.43 7.53 3.35
N ASP A 92 19.24 8.83 3.32
CA ASP A 92 18.61 9.54 4.42
C ASP A 92 17.18 9.03 4.61
N LEU A 93 16.81 8.82 5.88
CA LEU A 93 15.46 8.43 6.23
C LEU A 93 14.55 9.66 6.18
N THR A 94 13.38 9.50 5.60
CA THR A 94 12.31 10.49 5.59
C THR A 94 11.12 9.99 6.37
N ASP A 95 10.29 10.92 6.84
CA ASP A 95 9.05 10.57 7.51
C ASP A 95 8.10 9.81 6.58
N TRP A 96 7.34 8.88 7.15
CA TRP A 96 6.32 8.16 6.42
C TRP A 96 5.24 9.13 5.92
N PRO A 97 4.93 9.16 4.62
CA PRO A 97 4.03 10.16 4.02
C PRO A 97 2.53 9.91 4.29
N GLY A 98 2.19 8.74 4.83
CA GLY A 98 0.81 8.36 5.11
C GLY A 98 0.41 8.61 6.57
N PRO A 99 -0.84 8.27 6.93
CA PRO A 99 -1.29 8.31 8.31
C PRO A 99 -0.37 7.51 9.23
N SER A 100 -0.19 7.97 10.46
CA SER A 100 0.62 7.28 11.46
C SER A 100 0.23 5.81 11.61
N ALA A 101 1.20 4.97 11.94
CA ALA A 101 0.93 3.59 12.30
C ALA A 101 -0.11 3.53 13.45
N LEU A 102 -0.93 2.49 13.48
CA LEU A 102 -1.84 2.26 14.60
C LEU A 102 -1.02 2.08 15.89
N PRO A 103 -1.51 2.54 17.03
CA PRO A 103 -0.83 2.33 18.31
C PRO A 103 -0.51 0.85 18.53
N ALA A 104 0.67 0.55 19.07
CA ALA A 104 1.11 -0.82 19.35
C ALA A 104 0.05 -1.62 20.17
N ARG A 105 -0.65 -0.94 21.07
CA ARG A 105 -1.74 -1.52 21.86
C ARG A 105 -2.90 -2.07 21.01
N ALA A 106 -3.13 -1.50 19.82
CA ALA A 106 -4.12 -2.01 18.86
C ALA A 106 -3.61 -3.26 18.11
N ILE A 107 -2.31 -3.52 18.15
CA ILE A 107 -1.67 -4.69 17.56
C ILE A 107 -1.74 -5.86 18.53
N GLU A 108 -1.50 -5.62 19.81
CA GLU A 108 -1.52 -6.65 20.88
C GLU A 108 -2.94 -7.19 21.15
N THR A 109 -3.97 -6.34 21.02
CA THR A 109 -5.38 -6.76 21.15
C THR A 109 -5.95 -7.42 19.89
N GLY A 110 -5.19 -7.47 18.84
CA GLY A 110 -5.58 -8.05 17.56
C GLY A 110 -5.28 -9.53 17.44
N THR A 111 -5.43 -10.31 18.50
CA THR A 111 -5.67 -11.75 18.37
C THR A 111 -6.89 -11.89 17.47
N PRO A 112 -6.84 -12.66 16.38
CA PRO A 112 -8.01 -12.95 15.59
C PRO A 112 -8.96 -13.80 16.42
N GLU A 113 -9.79 -13.17 17.26
CA GLU A 113 -11.01 -13.81 17.68
C GLU A 113 -11.85 -13.98 16.42
N ASN A 114 -11.99 -15.25 16.04
CA ASN A 114 -12.79 -15.73 14.91
C ASN A 114 -12.24 -15.51 13.49
N ALA A 115 -11.07 -16.07 13.21
CA ALA A 115 -10.89 -16.68 11.91
C ALA A 115 -11.47 -18.12 11.96
N THR A 116 -12.76 -18.24 12.11
CA THR A 116 -13.47 -19.43 11.63
C THR A 116 -13.51 -19.31 10.12
N CYS A 117 -12.51 -19.89 9.49
CA CYS A 117 -12.57 -20.23 8.08
C CYS A 117 -13.74 -21.24 7.93
N PRO A 118 -14.72 -20.98 7.03
CA PRO A 118 -15.72 -21.99 6.69
C PRO A 118 -15.09 -23.14 5.94
#